data_0e45211be05309541c4e56294c2d28cc
#
_entry.id   0e45211be05309541c4e56294c2d28cc
#
_cell.length_a   1.000
_cell.length_b   1.000
_cell.length_c   1.000
_cell.angle_alpha   90.00
_cell.angle_beta   90.00
_cell.angle_gamma   90.00
#
_symmetry.space_group_name_H-M   'P 1'
#
loop_
_entity.id
_entity.type
_entity.pdbx_description
1 polymer ?
#
loop_
_entity_poly.entity_id
_entity_poly.type
_entity_poly.pdbx_seq_one_letter_code
_entity_poly.pdbx_strand_id
1 'polypeptide(L)'
;YYNRSAQWGKETAIDAKFDAYVYGSAVNDLERGQLDHITPDLWQNDTSVAKNSWGYTIGNDYKKPSDVVLDLIDVVSKNGALLLNIGPKPDGTIPEEDAHILREMGKWLKVNGEAIYGTRYWKIFGEGPTVVPEGHFTDTYDKHFTSEDIRFTSKSNHIYATVLHWPEDGEIHI
;
A
#
# COMPACT_ATOMS: atom_id res chain seq x y z
N TYR A 1 -8.94 20.30 16.82
CA TYR A 1 -8.80 18.85 16.88
C TYR A 1 -7.63 18.46 17.78
N TYR A 2 -6.36 18.78 17.45
CA TYR A 2 -5.19 18.42 18.23
C TYR A 2 -5.17 18.96 19.66
N ASN A 3 -5.64 20.18 19.90
CA ASN A 3 -5.78 20.73 21.26
C ASN A 3 -6.74 19.88 22.11
N ARG A 4 -7.81 19.34 21.49
CA ARG A 4 -8.74 18.46 22.20
C ARG A 4 -8.12 17.09 22.47
N SER A 5 -7.37 16.56 21.53
CA SER A 5 -6.60 15.33 21.69
C SER A 5 -5.63 15.44 22.87
N ALA A 6 -4.87 16.54 22.94
CA ALA A 6 -3.96 16.81 24.05
C ALA A 6 -4.68 16.89 25.42
N GLN A 7 -5.88 17.52 25.46
CA GLN A 7 -6.71 17.58 26.67
C GLN A 7 -7.18 16.18 27.12
N TRP A 8 -7.39 15.26 26.19
CA TRP A 8 -7.81 13.89 26.49
C TRP A 8 -6.64 12.95 26.79
N GLY A 9 -5.40 13.42 26.62
CA GLY A 9 -4.20 12.57 26.73
C GLY A 9 -4.16 11.43 25.73
N LYS A 10 -4.71 11.65 24.52
CA LYS A 10 -4.75 10.65 23.43
C LYS A 10 -3.97 11.14 22.23
N GLU A 11 -3.21 10.24 21.65
CA GLU A 11 -2.65 10.45 20.32
C GLU A 11 -3.75 10.30 19.26
N THR A 12 -3.82 11.22 18.32
CA THR A 12 -4.77 11.21 17.22
C THR A 12 -4.11 11.71 15.96
N ALA A 13 -4.56 11.21 14.82
CA ALA A 13 -4.13 11.67 13.50
C ALA A 13 -5.31 12.20 12.68
N ILE A 14 -5.02 12.97 11.67
CA ILE A 14 -5.93 13.40 10.62
C ILE A 14 -5.27 13.02 9.31
N ASP A 15 -6.01 12.36 8.43
CA ASP A 15 -5.60 12.16 7.05
C ASP A 15 -6.18 13.28 6.21
N ALA A 16 -5.38 13.80 5.30
CA ALA A 16 -5.78 14.89 4.43
C ALA A 16 -5.40 14.60 2.98
N LYS A 17 -6.38 14.75 2.11
CA LYS A 17 -6.19 14.66 0.66
C LYS A 17 -5.83 16.02 0.08
N PHE A 18 -4.95 16.00 -0.91
CA PHE A 18 -4.49 17.20 -1.62
C PHE A 18 -3.87 18.22 -0.66
N ASP A 19 -4.14 19.50 -0.89
CA ASP A 19 -3.67 20.63 -0.12
C ASP A 19 -4.70 21.17 0.90
N ALA A 20 -5.58 20.29 1.39
CA ALA A 20 -6.65 20.66 2.31
C ALA A 20 -6.14 21.20 3.66
N TYR A 21 -4.91 20.84 4.04
CA TYR A 21 -4.24 21.27 5.28
C TYR A 21 -2.82 21.77 5.01
N VAL A 22 -2.32 22.55 5.96
CA VAL A 22 -0.91 22.96 5.92
C VAL A 22 -0.02 21.71 6.02
N TYR A 23 0.99 21.62 5.16
CA TYR A 23 1.96 20.52 5.14
C TYR A 23 2.52 20.22 6.54
N GLY A 24 2.59 18.95 6.90
CA GLY A 24 3.04 18.48 8.20
C GLY A 24 2.01 18.56 9.33
N SER A 25 0.81 19.10 9.08
CA SER A 25 -0.27 19.13 10.10
C SER A 25 -1.24 17.95 10.04
N ALA A 26 -1.14 17.12 9.02
CA ALA A 26 -1.93 15.92 8.79
C ALA A 26 -1.11 14.87 8.05
N VAL A 27 -1.54 13.62 8.08
CA VAL A 27 -0.99 12.56 7.25
C VAL A 27 -1.44 12.82 5.80
N ASN A 28 -0.50 12.84 4.87
CA ASN A 28 -0.81 13.00 3.46
C ASN A 28 -1.46 11.72 2.93
N ASP A 29 -2.68 11.83 2.40
CA ASP A 29 -3.46 10.71 1.87
C ASP A 29 -3.57 10.83 0.35
N LEU A 30 -2.97 9.89 -0.36
CA LEU A 30 -2.94 9.83 -1.82
C LEU A 30 -4.07 8.92 -2.32
N GLU A 31 -5.17 9.54 -2.76
CA GLU A 31 -6.32 8.79 -3.28
C GLU A 31 -5.93 7.97 -4.50
N ARG A 32 -6.07 6.64 -4.37
CA ARG A 32 -5.73 5.67 -5.43
C ARG A 32 -4.34 5.93 -6.02
N GLY A 33 -3.41 6.39 -5.19
CA GLY A 33 -2.13 6.90 -5.66
C GLY A 33 -0.95 6.53 -4.77
N GLN A 34 0.23 6.79 -5.27
CA GLN A 34 1.48 6.42 -4.62
C GLN A 34 2.51 7.54 -4.76
N LEU A 35 3.56 7.46 -3.94
CA LEU A 35 4.79 8.22 -4.14
C LEU A 35 5.81 7.36 -4.91
N ASP A 36 6.69 8.01 -5.65
CA ASP A 36 7.81 7.37 -6.34
C ASP A 36 9.09 7.31 -5.51
N HIS A 37 9.09 7.91 -4.31
CA HIS A 37 10.26 8.07 -3.45
C HIS A 37 9.91 7.87 -1.96
N ILE A 38 10.94 7.78 -1.10
CA ILE A 38 10.81 7.78 0.35
C ILE A 38 10.56 9.20 0.84
N THR A 39 9.56 9.35 1.71
CA THR A 39 9.38 10.59 2.49
C THR A 39 9.68 10.34 3.96
N PRO A 40 10.23 11.32 4.70
CA PRO A 40 10.46 11.18 6.13
C PRO A 40 9.15 11.09 6.93
N ASP A 41 8.10 11.73 6.44
CA ASP A 41 6.77 11.72 7.05
C ASP A 41 5.96 10.52 6.54
N LEU A 42 5.18 9.93 7.46
CA LEU A 42 4.23 8.88 7.09
C LEU A 42 3.17 9.43 6.15
N TRP A 43 2.84 8.67 5.13
CA TRP A 43 1.75 8.96 4.21
C TRP A 43 0.84 7.74 4.05
N GLN A 44 -0.33 7.94 3.49
CA GLN A 44 -1.31 6.88 3.25
C GLN A 44 -1.63 6.80 1.77
N ASN A 45 -1.76 5.58 1.28
CA ASN A 45 -2.48 5.26 0.04
C ASN A 45 -3.84 4.74 0.45
N ASP A 46 -4.92 5.41 0.12
CA ASP A 46 -6.25 4.85 0.19
C ASP A 46 -6.66 4.33 -1.20
N THR A 47 -7.04 3.07 -1.26
CA THR A 47 -7.48 2.43 -2.50
C THR A 47 -8.57 1.39 -2.25
N SER A 48 -9.18 0.88 -3.32
CA SER A 48 -10.22 -0.14 -3.26
C SER A 48 -9.79 -1.42 -3.97
N VAL A 49 -10.35 -2.55 -3.56
CA VAL A 49 -10.21 -3.82 -4.29
C VAL A 49 -10.87 -3.77 -5.67
N ALA A 50 -11.88 -2.89 -5.87
CA ALA A 50 -12.45 -2.62 -7.17
C ALA A 50 -11.73 -1.45 -7.85
N LYS A 51 -11.46 -1.58 -9.16
CA LYS A 51 -10.79 -0.55 -9.97
C LYS A 51 -11.72 0.63 -10.28
N ASN A 52 -13.00 0.37 -10.44
CA ASN A 52 -14.00 1.31 -10.97
C ASN A 52 -14.97 1.85 -9.91
N SER A 53 -14.86 1.45 -8.65
CA SER A 53 -15.78 1.88 -7.59
C SER A 53 -15.14 1.84 -6.20
N TRP A 54 -15.67 2.68 -5.29
CA TRP A 54 -15.38 2.58 -3.85
C TRP A 54 -16.41 1.71 -3.11
N GLY A 55 -17.59 1.56 -3.65
CA GLY A 55 -18.67 0.78 -3.07
C GLY A 55 -19.04 -0.43 -3.91
N TYR A 56 -20.00 -1.20 -3.40
CA TYR A 56 -20.59 -2.28 -4.15
C TYR A 56 -21.40 -1.74 -5.34
N THR A 57 -21.09 -2.24 -6.52
CA THR A 57 -21.90 -2.07 -7.72
C THR A 57 -22.00 -3.40 -8.48
N ILE A 58 -23.10 -3.57 -9.22
CA ILE A 58 -23.21 -4.72 -10.12
C ILE A 58 -22.21 -4.53 -11.26
N GLY A 59 -21.33 -5.51 -11.47
CA GLY A 59 -20.31 -5.44 -12.52
C GLY A 59 -19.05 -4.64 -12.14
N ASN A 60 -18.66 -4.67 -10.86
CA ASN A 60 -17.35 -4.18 -10.45
C ASN A 60 -16.23 -4.87 -11.23
N ASP A 61 -15.24 -4.08 -11.66
CA ASP A 61 -13.97 -4.57 -12.17
C ASP A 61 -12.97 -4.67 -11.02
N TYR A 62 -12.53 -5.88 -10.71
CA TYR A 62 -11.67 -6.13 -9.56
C TYR A 62 -10.18 -6.15 -9.92
N LYS A 63 -9.36 -5.68 -8.99
CA LYS A 63 -7.90 -5.86 -9.04
C LYS A 63 -7.56 -7.34 -8.85
N LYS A 64 -6.41 -7.76 -9.38
CA LYS A 64 -5.87 -9.08 -9.04
C LYS A 64 -5.32 -9.05 -7.60
N PRO A 65 -5.43 -10.14 -6.82
CA PRO A 65 -4.82 -10.20 -5.49
C PRO A 65 -3.33 -9.88 -5.47
N SER A 66 -2.59 -10.33 -6.51
CA SER A 66 -1.17 -10.01 -6.69
C SER A 66 -0.90 -8.52 -6.77
N ASP A 67 -1.72 -7.77 -7.52
CA ASP A 67 -1.51 -6.35 -7.73
C ASP A 67 -1.67 -5.57 -6.41
N VAL A 68 -2.65 -5.97 -5.58
CA VAL A 68 -2.85 -5.36 -4.26
C VAL A 68 -1.71 -5.68 -3.29
N VAL A 69 -1.13 -6.88 -3.37
CA VAL A 69 0.07 -7.25 -2.60
C VAL A 69 1.29 -6.45 -3.06
N LEU A 70 1.48 -6.29 -4.36
CA LEU A 70 2.58 -5.49 -4.92
C LEU A 70 2.46 -4.01 -4.53
N ASP A 71 1.24 -3.46 -4.55
CA ASP A 71 0.97 -2.10 -4.04
C ASP A 71 1.34 -1.98 -2.56
N LEU A 72 0.95 -2.93 -1.72
CA LEU A 72 1.30 -2.94 -0.29
C LEU A 72 2.82 -2.93 -0.08
N ILE A 73 3.55 -3.79 -0.79
CA ILE A 73 5.01 -3.89 -0.68
C ILE A 73 5.67 -2.57 -1.08
N ASP A 74 5.26 -2.01 -2.21
CA ASP A 74 5.83 -0.77 -2.76
C ASP A 74 5.54 0.42 -1.82
N VAL A 75 4.30 0.58 -1.36
CA VAL A 75 3.87 1.63 -0.44
C VAL A 75 4.67 1.58 0.88
N VAL A 76 4.78 0.39 1.50
CA VAL A 76 5.48 0.23 2.78
C VAL A 76 6.97 0.50 2.64
N SER A 77 7.59 0.12 1.53
CA SER A 77 9.02 0.38 1.27
C SER A 77 9.35 1.88 1.21
N LYS A 78 8.36 2.73 0.93
CA LYS A 78 8.47 4.19 0.80
C LYS A 78 7.92 4.98 1.99
N ASN A 79 7.80 4.32 3.16
CA ASN A 79 7.24 4.89 4.39
C ASN A 79 5.73 5.15 4.33
N GLY A 80 5.01 4.45 3.48
CA GLY A 80 3.56 4.57 3.35
C GLY A 80 2.78 3.53 4.15
N ALA A 81 1.49 3.79 4.32
CA ALA A 81 0.50 2.86 4.82
C ALA A 81 -0.58 2.62 3.77
N LEU A 82 -1.08 1.41 3.66
CA LEU A 82 -2.16 1.06 2.74
C LEU A 82 -3.49 0.99 3.51
N LEU A 83 -4.45 1.81 3.12
CA LEU A 83 -5.86 1.69 3.50
C LEU A 83 -6.63 1.05 2.34
N LEU A 84 -7.01 -0.22 2.52
CA LEU A 84 -7.70 -0.99 1.49
C LEU A 84 -9.20 -1.05 1.76
N ASN A 85 -9.98 -0.43 0.89
CA ASN A 85 -11.43 -0.42 0.96
C ASN A 85 -12.03 -1.65 0.26
N ILE A 86 -13.13 -2.15 0.83
CA ILE A 86 -14.01 -3.18 0.25
C ILE A 86 -15.41 -2.62 0.08
N GLY A 87 -16.22 -3.24 -0.78
CA GLY A 87 -17.59 -2.79 -1.08
C GLY A 87 -18.67 -3.75 -0.54
N PRO A 88 -19.11 -3.65 0.74
CA PRO A 88 -20.19 -4.51 1.24
C PRO A 88 -21.48 -4.32 0.45
N LYS A 89 -22.23 -5.41 0.29
CA LYS A 89 -23.57 -5.39 -0.29
C LYS A 89 -24.57 -4.69 0.64
N PRO A 90 -25.76 -4.28 0.12
CA PRO A 90 -26.76 -3.61 0.93
C PRO A 90 -27.27 -4.42 2.14
N ASP A 91 -27.17 -5.74 2.10
CA ASP A 91 -27.51 -6.65 3.19
C ASP A 91 -26.37 -6.82 4.24
N GLY A 92 -25.25 -6.13 4.06
CA GLY A 92 -24.08 -6.17 4.93
C GLY A 92 -23.11 -7.33 4.64
N THR A 93 -23.40 -8.18 3.66
CA THR A 93 -22.49 -9.25 3.29
C THR A 93 -21.34 -8.75 2.41
N ILE A 94 -20.20 -9.44 2.46
CA ILE A 94 -19.05 -9.13 1.62
C ILE A 94 -19.15 -9.92 0.30
N PRO A 95 -19.00 -9.27 -0.87
CA PRO A 95 -18.93 -9.97 -2.15
C PRO A 95 -17.81 -11.02 -2.14
N GLU A 96 -18.00 -12.13 -2.84
CA GLU A 96 -16.99 -13.21 -2.83
C GLU A 96 -15.69 -12.79 -3.50
N GLU A 97 -15.74 -11.90 -4.48
CA GLU A 97 -14.57 -11.32 -5.14
C GLU A 97 -13.72 -10.50 -4.17
N ASP A 98 -14.36 -9.62 -3.38
CA ASP A 98 -13.67 -8.86 -2.31
C ASP A 98 -13.05 -9.83 -1.29
N ALA A 99 -13.84 -10.81 -0.82
CA ALA A 99 -13.39 -11.79 0.15
C ALA A 99 -12.24 -12.66 -0.38
N HIS A 100 -12.25 -13.00 -1.67
CA HIS A 100 -11.18 -13.73 -2.33
C HIS A 100 -9.87 -12.94 -2.31
N ILE A 101 -9.90 -11.67 -2.72
CA ILE A 101 -8.71 -10.80 -2.71
C ILE A 101 -8.12 -10.70 -1.30
N LEU A 102 -8.96 -10.45 -0.29
CA LEU A 102 -8.51 -10.36 1.11
C LEU A 102 -7.89 -11.67 1.62
N ARG A 103 -8.48 -12.82 1.26
CA ARG A 103 -7.93 -14.13 1.65
C ARG A 103 -6.58 -14.41 1.00
N GLU A 104 -6.40 -14.08 -0.26
CA GLU A 104 -5.12 -14.26 -0.96
C GLU A 104 -4.04 -13.34 -0.38
N MET A 105 -4.35 -12.06 -0.12
CA MET A 105 -3.46 -11.18 0.64
C MET A 105 -3.11 -11.76 2.02
N GLY A 106 -4.11 -12.27 2.74
CA GLY A 106 -3.92 -12.89 4.05
C GLY A 106 -3.00 -14.11 4.00
N LYS A 107 -3.11 -14.94 2.96
CA LYS A 107 -2.19 -16.08 2.73
C LYS A 107 -0.76 -15.61 2.51
N TRP A 108 -0.57 -14.60 1.66
CA TRP A 108 0.74 -14.02 1.41
C TRP A 108 1.35 -13.43 2.68
N LEU A 109 0.58 -12.62 3.42
CA LEU A 109 1.00 -11.99 4.68
C LEU A 109 1.31 -13.00 5.79
N LYS A 110 0.64 -14.15 5.80
CA LYS A 110 0.93 -15.21 6.77
C LYS A 110 2.36 -15.76 6.62
N VAL A 111 2.90 -15.74 5.41
CA VAL A 111 4.25 -16.21 5.09
C VAL A 111 5.27 -15.07 5.15
N ASN A 112 4.93 -13.93 4.55
CA ASN A 112 5.86 -12.83 4.28
C ASN A 112 5.65 -11.60 5.17
N GLY A 113 4.68 -11.63 6.07
CA GLY A 113 4.28 -10.46 6.88
C GLY A 113 5.38 -9.91 7.77
N GLU A 114 6.44 -10.68 8.06
CA GLU A 114 7.59 -10.19 8.79
C GLU A 114 8.30 -9.04 8.07
N ALA A 115 8.31 -9.06 6.74
CA ALA A 115 8.85 -8.01 5.89
C ALA A 115 7.96 -6.74 5.82
N ILE A 116 6.73 -6.81 6.38
CA ILE A 116 5.75 -5.72 6.38
C ILE A 116 5.49 -5.19 7.79
N TYR A 117 5.12 -6.09 8.72
CA TYR A 117 4.64 -5.68 10.04
C TYR A 117 5.75 -5.17 10.98
N GLY A 118 5.59 -3.91 11.42
CA GLY A 118 6.53 -3.27 12.34
C GLY A 118 7.87 -2.93 11.71
N THR A 119 7.96 -2.93 10.39
CA THR A 119 9.13 -2.50 9.63
C THR A 119 9.13 -0.98 9.44
N ARG A 120 10.25 -0.48 8.92
CA ARG A 120 10.44 0.89 8.43
C ARG A 120 11.12 0.80 7.07
N TYR A 121 11.04 1.88 6.30
CA TYR A 121 11.82 1.98 5.07
C TYR A 121 13.32 1.85 5.37
N TRP A 122 14.08 1.37 4.40
CA TRP A 122 15.54 1.31 4.49
C TRP A 122 16.16 2.57 3.86
N LYS A 123 17.48 2.59 3.65
CA LYS A 123 18.22 3.72 3.04
C LYS A 123 17.72 4.05 1.64
N ILE A 124 17.33 3.03 0.89
CA ILE A 124 16.66 3.11 -0.41
C ILE A 124 15.37 2.27 -0.33
N PHE A 125 14.33 2.67 -1.05
CA PHE A 125 13.08 1.90 -1.05
C PHE A 125 13.16 0.62 -1.88
N GLY A 126 14.05 0.60 -2.86
CA GLY A 126 14.18 -0.53 -3.76
C GLY A 126 15.12 -0.25 -4.92
N GLU A 127 15.17 -1.20 -5.81
CA GLU A 127 15.89 -1.15 -7.08
C GLU A 127 15.07 -1.83 -8.17
N GLY A 128 15.49 -1.72 -9.41
CA GLY A 128 14.86 -2.31 -10.59
C GLY A 128 14.40 -1.26 -11.60
N PRO A 129 14.02 -1.73 -12.81
CA PRO A 129 13.72 -0.86 -13.93
C PRO A 129 12.32 -0.22 -13.90
N THR A 130 11.38 -0.78 -13.12
CA THR A 130 9.98 -0.36 -13.19
C THR A 130 9.74 0.94 -12.45
N VAL A 131 9.28 1.95 -13.20
CA VAL A 131 8.88 3.25 -12.65
C VAL A 131 7.43 3.17 -12.18
N VAL A 132 7.21 3.52 -10.92
CA VAL A 132 5.88 3.66 -10.34
C VAL A 132 5.46 5.12 -10.44
N PRO A 133 4.34 5.46 -11.11
CA PRO A 133 3.90 6.84 -11.24
C PRO A 133 3.57 7.45 -9.89
N GLU A 134 3.99 8.70 -9.67
CA GLU A 134 3.64 9.47 -8.48
C GLU A 134 2.33 10.22 -8.66
N GLY A 135 1.58 10.36 -7.57
CA GLY A 135 0.38 11.20 -7.51
C GLY A 135 -0.90 10.43 -7.22
N HIS A 136 -2.01 11.16 -7.26
CA HIS A 136 -3.35 10.59 -7.10
C HIS A 136 -3.79 9.82 -8.36
N PHE A 137 -4.66 8.82 -8.16
CA PHE A 137 -5.28 8.04 -9.24
C PHE A 137 -4.29 7.31 -10.17
N THR A 138 -3.20 6.83 -9.60
CA THR A 138 -2.17 6.08 -10.32
C THR A 138 -2.26 4.57 -10.14
N ASP A 139 -3.19 4.08 -9.33
CA ASP A 139 -3.35 2.66 -9.00
C ASP A 139 -3.91 1.79 -10.16
N THR A 140 -4.40 2.43 -11.22
CA THR A 140 -4.87 1.75 -12.43
C THR A 140 -3.80 1.60 -13.51
N TYR A 141 -2.62 2.21 -13.32
CA TYR A 141 -1.49 1.98 -14.21
C TYR A 141 -1.01 0.54 -14.10
N ASP A 142 -0.85 -0.10 -15.25
CA ASP A 142 -0.33 -1.46 -15.32
C ASP A 142 1.17 -1.45 -15.04
N LYS A 143 1.54 -1.96 -13.87
CA LYS A 143 2.93 -2.03 -13.40
C LYS A 143 3.47 -3.41 -13.76
N HIS A 144 4.31 -3.49 -14.76
CA HIS A 144 4.97 -4.73 -15.15
C HIS A 144 6.28 -4.89 -14.39
N PHE A 145 6.19 -5.27 -13.12
CA PHE A 145 7.39 -5.58 -12.33
C PHE A 145 8.12 -6.80 -12.88
N THR A 146 9.44 -6.72 -12.86
CA THR A 146 10.38 -7.78 -13.29
C THR A 146 11.05 -8.41 -12.09
N SER A 147 11.85 -9.44 -12.32
CA SER A 147 12.67 -10.08 -11.28
C SER A 147 13.81 -9.19 -10.76
N GLU A 148 14.11 -8.09 -11.46
CA GLU A 148 15.07 -7.07 -11.03
C GLU A 148 14.43 -6.03 -10.10
N ASP A 149 13.09 -5.99 -10.02
CA ASP A 149 12.38 -5.08 -9.13
C ASP A 149 12.32 -5.65 -7.71
N ILE A 150 13.06 -5.02 -6.81
CA ILE A 150 13.17 -5.40 -5.41
C ILE A 150 12.75 -4.24 -4.54
N ARG A 151 12.07 -4.50 -3.42
CA ARG A 151 11.72 -3.50 -2.42
C ARG A 151 12.34 -3.83 -1.08
N PHE A 152 12.83 -2.81 -0.39
CA PHE A 152 13.54 -2.96 0.87
C PHE A 152 12.76 -2.39 2.04
N THR A 153 12.68 -3.17 3.10
CA THR A 153 12.23 -2.72 4.42
C THR A 153 13.26 -3.13 5.48
N SER A 154 13.19 -2.52 6.64
CA SER A 154 14.11 -2.82 7.75
C SER A 154 13.38 -2.96 9.07
N LYS A 155 13.89 -3.85 9.93
CA LYS A 155 13.40 -4.04 11.30
C LYS A 155 14.53 -4.50 12.20
N SER A 156 14.79 -3.75 13.27
CA SER A 156 15.94 -4.02 14.14
C SER A 156 17.25 -4.10 13.33
N ASN A 157 17.92 -5.23 13.33
CA ASN A 157 19.18 -5.45 12.62
C ASN A 157 19.00 -6.24 11.29
N HIS A 158 17.77 -6.35 10.80
CA HIS A 158 17.46 -7.09 9.57
C HIS A 158 17.00 -6.13 8.48
N ILE A 159 17.38 -6.47 7.26
CA ILE A 159 16.89 -5.87 6.03
C ILE A 159 16.13 -6.97 5.29
N TYR A 160 14.92 -6.66 4.87
CA TYR A 160 14.10 -7.53 4.04
C TYR A 160 14.17 -7.05 2.61
N ALA A 161 14.54 -7.94 1.71
CA ALA A 161 14.51 -7.71 0.26
C ALA A 161 13.35 -8.53 -0.32
N THR A 162 12.33 -7.86 -0.81
CA THR A 162 11.16 -8.50 -1.42
C THR A 162 11.24 -8.37 -2.93
N VAL A 163 11.39 -9.50 -3.61
CA VAL A 163 11.41 -9.59 -5.07
C VAL A 163 9.98 -9.53 -5.60
N LEU A 164 9.70 -8.61 -6.52
CA LEU A 164 8.33 -8.36 -6.98
C LEU A 164 7.87 -9.31 -8.09
N HIS A 165 8.80 -9.98 -8.75
CA HIS A 165 8.52 -11.04 -9.71
C HIS A 165 9.58 -12.14 -9.60
N TRP A 166 9.16 -13.40 -9.48
CA TRP A 166 10.12 -14.50 -9.31
C TRP A 166 10.91 -14.74 -10.58
N PRO A 167 12.27 -14.82 -10.55
CA PRO A 167 13.09 -15.04 -11.72
C PRO A 167 12.92 -16.47 -12.27
N GLU A 168 12.91 -16.62 -13.58
CA GLU A 168 12.73 -17.93 -14.26
C GLU A 168 13.92 -18.88 -14.01
N ASP A 169 15.11 -18.33 -13.87
CA ASP A 169 16.36 -19.08 -13.59
C ASP A 169 16.56 -19.37 -12.08
N GLY A 170 15.76 -18.77 -11.22
CA GLY A 170 15.87 -18.90 -9.76
C GLY A 170 17.02 -18.13 -9.14
N GLU A 171 17.71 -17.25 -9.89
CA GLU A 171 18.81 -16.43 -9.40
C GLU A 171 18.33 -15.00 -9.12
N ILE A 172 18.72 -14.46 -7.96
CA ILE A 172 18.42 -13.09 -7.55
C ILE A 172 19.73 -12.34 -7.34
N HIS A 173 19.88 -11.21 -8.00
CA HIS A 173 21.01 -10.30 -7.85
C HIS A 173 20.55 -9.05 -7.09
N ILE A 174 21.27 -8.68 -6.00
CA ILE A 174 21.01 -7.53 -5.13
C ILE A 174 22.29 -6.73 -4.98
#